data_8d2f89ff53d15cc01a30952abcd9d826
#
_entry.id   8d2f89ff53d15cc01a30952abcd9d826
#
_cell.length_a   1.000
_cell.length_b   1.000
_cell.length_c   1.000
_cell.angle_alpha   90.00
_cell.angle_beta   90.00
_cell.angle_gamma   90.00
#
_symmetry.space_group_name_H-M   'P 1'
#
loop_
_entity.id
_entity.type
_entity.pdbx_description
1 polymer ?
#
loop_
_entity_poly.entity_id
_entity_poly.type
_entity_poly.pdbx_seq_one_letter_code
_entity_poly.pdbx_strand_id
1 'polypeptide(L)'
;SISFKAKVNNAKIDGIQVKPSTSAPTPPAPTPPTPAAPSVPSPTPPTSTGIYINCGGQELTDSFGNVWSADKYFTGGYLYNVDPKTAIAGTTDDMLFIDERWGSFFYEIPVPAGNYEVSLLFAELQYVLFDQRNFSPHPAATHCKFCCSFQSSGERVFDIIIQGEAVFVDFDIYAEAKGSNTAIVRKHYLEVLDGGLLSISFKSKVNNAKIDGI
;
A
#
# COMPACT_ATOMS: atom_id res chain seq x y z
N SER A 1 20.52 18.00 1.52
CA SER A 1 20.32 17.22 0.30
C SER A 1 21.59 16.45 -0.03
N ILE A 2 21.42 15.24 -0.60
CA ILE A 2 22.52 14.41 -1.07
C ILE A 2 22.40 14.33 -2.59
N SER A 3 23.47 14.66 -3.33
CA SER A 3 23.48 14.58 -4.78
C SER A 3 24.69 13.81 -5.29
N PHE A 4 24.49 13.03 -6.35
CA PHE A 4 25.52 12.24 -7.01
C PHE A 4 25.71 12.72 -8.44
N LYS A 5 26.97 12.99 -8.84
CA LYS A 5 27.31 13.37 -10.20
C LYS A 5 28.30 12.37 -10.77
N ALA A 6 27.88 11.60 -11.76
CA ALA A 6 28.74 10.68 -12.47
C ALA A 6 29.77 11.43 -13.33
N LYS A 7 31.05 11.05 -13.26
CA LYS A 7 32.11 11.55 -14.15
C LYS A 7 32.42 10.57 -15.27
N VAL A 8 32.34 9.28 -14.97
CA VAL A 8 32.53 8.18 -15.92
C VAL A 8 31.55 7.08 -15.49
N ASN A 9 30.78 6.53 -16.41
CA ASN A 9 29.68 5.61 -16.16
C ASN A 9 28.55 6.21 -15.29
N ASN A 10 27.47 5.47 -15.06
CA ASN A 10 26.38 5.92 -14.23
C ASN A 10 26.75 5.85 -12.75
N ALA A 11 26.36 6.87 -11.98
CA ALA A 11 26.49 6.85 -10.53
C ALA A 11 25.59 5.72 -9.98
N LYS A 12 26.12 4.93 -9.04
CA LYS A 12 25.41 3.82 -8.39
C LYS A 12 25.52 3.96 -6.89
N ILE A 13 24.44 3.61 -6.18
CA ILE A 13 24.42 3.44 -4.73
C ILE A 13 23.61 2.19 -4.40
N ASP A 14 24.16 1.34 -3.55
CA ASP A 14 23.55 0.05 -3.19
C ASP A 14 22.69 0.13 -1.91
N GLY A 15 22.70 1.29 -1.24
CA GLY A 15 21.85 1.56 -0.09
C GLY A 15 22.20 2.90 0.59
N ILE A 16 21.19 3.54 1.16
CA ILE A 16 21.36 4.66 2.10
C ILE A 16 20.56 4.30 3.35
N GLN A 17 21.23 4.27 4.51
CA GLN A 17 20.58 4.16 5.79
C GLN A 17 20.74 5.47 6.55
N VAL A 18 19.64 6.17 6.86
CA VAL A 18 19.62 7.34 7.71
C VAL A 18 19.09 6.91 9.07
N LYS A 19 19.94 7.02 10.11
CA LYS A 19 19.52 6.81 11.50
C LYS A 19 19.53 8.16 12.22
N PRO A 20 18.59 8.42 13.13
CA PRO A 20 18.70 9.56 14.03
C PRO A 20 20.02 9.47 14.80
N SER A 21 20.81 10.53 14.83
CA SER A 21 22.00 10.61 15.67
C SER A 21 21.57 10.78 17.12
N THR A 22 21.85 9.78 17.95
CA THR A 22 21.63 9.84 19.40
C THR A 22 22.81 10.46 20.15
N SER A 23 23.69 11.20 19.52
CA SER A 23 24.71 11.98 20.21
C SER A 23 24.07 13.24 20.78
N ALA A 24 23.50 13.11 21.97
CA ALA A 24 23.18 14.28 22.78
C ALA A 24 24.49 15.00 23.17
N PRO A 25 24.53 16.34 23.18
CA PRO A 25 25.65 17.08 23.74
C PRO A 25 25.77 16.74 25.22
N THR A 26 27.02 16.54 25.68
CA THR A 26 27.33 16.27 27.09
C THR A 26 26.75 17.36 27.98
N PRO A 27 25.93 17.06 28.99
CA PRO A 27 25.37 18.05 29.89
C PRO A 27 26.47 18.72 30.71
N PRO A 28 26.38 20.03 31.01
CA PRO A 28 27.22 20.65 32.03
C PRO A 28 26.94 20.06 33.40
N ALA A 29 27.96 20.09 34.27
CA ALA A 29 27.96 19.51 35.61
C ALA A 29 26.77 19.95 36.49
N PRO A 30 26.29 19.09 37.40
CA PRO A 30 25.04 19.31 38.13
C PRO A 30 25.13 20.45 39.13
N THR A 31 24.18 21.37 39.05
CA THR A 31 23.84 22.33 40.10
C THR A 31 23.05 21.61 41.22
N PRO A 32 23.14 22.03 42.51
CA PRO A 32 22.46 21.38 43.61
C PRO A 32 20.92 21.38 43.50
N PRO A 33 20.21 20.39 44.03
CA PRO A 33 18.80 20.19 43.81
C PRO A 33 17.92 21.27 44.42
N THR A 34 17.11 21.90 43.59
CA THR A 34 15.94 22.68 44.01
C THR A 34 14.80 21.70 44.35
N PRO A 35 13.96 21.97 45.39
CA PRO A 35 12.86 21.06 45.75
C PRO A 35 11.91 20.82 44.59
N ALA A 36 11.56 19.54 44.37
CA ALA A 36 10.71 19.09 43.30
C ALA A 36 9.30 19.69 43.42
N ALA A 37 8.87 20.38 42.38
CA ALA A 37 7.47 20.68 42.12
C ALA A 37 6.72 19.36 41.76
N PRO A 38 5.41 19.22 42.08
CA PRO A 38 4.67 18.02 41.78
C PRO A 38 4.70 17.74 40.27
N SER A 39 5.15 16.53 39.93
CA SER A 39 5.19 16.05 38.56
C SER A 39 3.79 15.94 37.96
N VAL A 40 3.49 16.85 37.03
CA VAL A 40 2.36 16.66 36.11
C VAL A 40 2.69 15.42 35.28
N PRO A 41 1.78 14.43 35.15
CA PRO A 41 2.04 13.29 34.30
C PRO A 41 2.31 13.79 32.89
N SER A 42 3.45 13.38 32.34
CA SER A 42 3.80 13.65 30.95
C SER A 42 2.67 13.13 30.06
N PRO A 43 2.15 13.91 29.11
CA PRO A 43 1.11 13.40 28.22
C PRO A 43 1.66 12.15 27.53
N THR A 44 0.95 11.05 27.69
CA THR A 44 1.18 9.82 26.91
C THR A 44 1.17 10.23 25.45
N PRO A 45 2.19 9.87 24.64
CA PRO A 45 2.14 10.15 23.22
C PRO A 45 0.81 9.60 22.69
N PRO A 46 0.09 10.33 21.84
CA PRO A 46 -1.12 9.78 21.24
C PRO A 46 -0.75 8.47 20.57
N THR A 47 -1.41 7.40 20.96
CA THR A 47 -1.34 6.13 20.23
C THR A 47 -1.79 6.49 18.82
N SER A 48 -0.87 6.52 17.88
CA SER A 48 -1.20 6.80 16.48
C SER A 48 -2.03 5.61 16.00
N THR A 49 -3.35 5.78 16.07
CA THR A 49 -4.27 4.81 15.51
C THR A 49 -4.11 4.90 14.00
N GLY A 50 -3.49 3.88 13.40
CA GLY A 50 -3.35 3.78 11.95
C GLY A 50 -4.72 3.87 11.28
N ILE A 51 -4.75 4.35 10.04
CA ILE A 51 -5.92 4.24 9.17
C ILE A 51 -5.70 2.99 8.34
N TYR A 52 -6.63 2.05 8.38
CA TYR A 52 -6.58 0.79 7.66
C TYR A 52 -7.83 0.69 6.77
N ILE A 53 -7.65 0.45 5.48
CA ILE A 53 -8.74 0.37 4.49
C ILE A 53 -8.59 -0.92 3.70
N ASN A 54 -9.59 -1.79 3.77
CA ASN A 54 -9.70 -2.97 2.93
C ASN A 54 -10.27 -2.55 1.58
N CYS A 55 -9.40 -2.34 0.59
CA CYS A 55 -9.78 -1.78 -0.71
C CYS A 55 -10.61 -2.79 -1.52
N GLY A 56 -11.83 -2.39 -1.86
CA GLY A 56 -12.79 -3.28 -2.53
C GLY A 56 -13.57 -4.20 -1.61
N GLY A 57 -13.18 -4.34 -0.33
CA GLY A 57 -13.73 -5.28 0.61
C GLY A 57 -14.56 -4.66 1.73
N GLN A 58 -15.02 -5.54 2.62
CA GLN A 58 -15.77 -5.19 3.83
C GLN A 58 -14.81 -5.01 5.03
N GLU A 59 -15.35 -4.50 6.14
CA GLU A 59 -14.59 -4.41 7.38
C GLU A 59 -14.13 -5.79 7.85
N LEU A 60 -12.86 -5.89 8.26
CA LEU A 60 -12.29 -7.09 8.84
C LEU A 60 -11.21 -6.74 9.89
N THR A 61 -10.87 -7.70 10.72
CA THR A 61 -9.78 -7.59 11.68
C THR A 61 -8.65 -8.54 11.29
N ASP A 62 -7.43 -8.01 11.17
CA ASP A 62 -6.26 -8.83 10.84
C ASP A 62 -5.76 -9.66 12.03
N SER A 63 -4.78 -10.52 11.80
CA SER A 63 -4.18 -11.39 12.80
C SER A 63 -3.44 -10.64 13.92
N PHE A 64 -3.15 -9.35 13.74
CA PHE A 64 -2.53 -8.47 14.72
C PHE A 64 -3.56 -7.68 15.56
N GLY A 65 -4.85 -7.78 15.23
CA GLY A 65 -5.93 -7.07 15.90
C GLY A 65 -6.21 -5.68 15.34
N ASN A 66 -5.63 -5.29 14.19
CA ASN A 66 -5.98 -4.05 13.52
C ASN A 66 -7.32 -4.20 12.81
N VAL A 67 -8.18 -3.19 12.97
CA VAL A 67 -9.47 -3.13 12.28
C VAL A 67 -9.30 -2.41 10.95
N TRP A 68 -9.39 -3.14 9.85
CA TRP A 68 -9.44 -2.63 8.50
C TRP A 68 -10.87 -2.26 8.17
N SER A 69 -11.12 -0.98 7.96
CA SER A 69 -12.46 -0.53 7.58
C SER A 69 -12.84 -1.03 6.20
N ALA A 70 -14.15 -1.15 5.96
CA ALA A 70 -14.65 -1.33 4.60
C ALA A 70 -14.12 -0.24 3.68
N ASP A 71 -14.05 -0.54 2.38
CA ASP A 71 -13.54 0.35 1.35
C ASP A 71 -14.23 1.73 1.38
N LYS A 72 -13.44 2.78 1.50
CA LYS A 72 -13.90 4.17 1.64
C LYS A 72 -12.86 5.17 1.14
N TYR A 73 -13.27 6.44 1.00
CA TYR A 73 -12.43 7.55 0.52
C TYR A 73 -11.96 7.42 -0.93
N PHE A 74 -12.56 6.56 -1.70
CA PHE A 74 -12.26 6.37 -3.12
C PHE A 74 -13.19 7.15 -4.03
N THR A 75 -12.73 7.38 -5.25
CA THR A 75 -13.54 7.83 -6.38
C THR A 75 -13.24 6.94 -7.57
N GLY A 76 -14.29 6.39 -8.20
CA GLY A 76 -14.18 5.55 -9.38
C GLY A 76 -13.76 4.10 -9.11
N GLY A 77 -13.40 3.40 -10.19
CA GLY A 77 -13.02 1.99 -10.16
C GLY A 77 -14.21 1.03 -9.99
N TYR A 78 -13.86 -0.24 -9.98
CA TYR A 78 -14.76 -1.37 -9.83
C TYR A 78 -14.26 -2.28 -8.73
N LEU A 79 -15.15 -3.13 -8.22
CA LEU A 79 -14.82 -4.14 -7.22
C LEU A 79 -14.65 -5.50 -7.89
N TYR A 80 -13.71 -6.27 -7.39
CA TYR A 80 -13.59 -7.69 -7.71
C TYR A 80 -13.20 -8.45 -6.46
N ASN A 81 -13.65 -9.69 -6.35
CA ASN A 81 -13.28 -10.60 -5.27
C ASN A 81 -13.10 -12.01 -5.81
N VAL A 82 -12.26 -12.78 -5.15
CA VAL A 82 -12.07 -14.20 -5.38
C VAL A 82 -12.74 -15.02 -4.26
N ASP A 83 -12.73 -16.34 -4.40
CA ASP A 83 -13.22 -17.22 -3.34
C ASP A 83 -12.48 -16.93 -2.02
N PRO A 84 -13.19 -16.72 -0.89
CA PRO A 84 -12.57 -16.51 0.43
C PRO A 84 -11.62 -17.62 0.89
N LYS A 85 -11.64 -18.78 0.23
CA LYS A 85 -10.71 -19.89 0.48
C LYS A 85 -9.43 -19.81 -0.37
N THR A 86 -9.27 -18.77 -1.17
CA THR A 86 -8.06 -18.58 -1.97
C THR A 86 -6.89 -18.35 -1.03
N ALA A 87 -5.91 -19.24 -1.07
CA ALA A 87 -4.69 -19.07 -0.29
C ALA A 87 -3.79 -18.01 -0.95
N ILE A 88 -3.29 -17.08 -0.15
CA ILE A 88 -2.36 -16.02 -0.58
C ILE A 88 -1.00 -16.26 0.08
N ALA A 89 0.00 -16.57 -0.71
CA ALA A 89 1.35 -16.76 -0.21
C ALA A 89 1.94 -15.43 0.35
N GLY A 90 2.81 -15.54 1.34
CA GLY A 90 3.51 -14.38 1.91
C GLY A 90 2.74 -13.58 2.95
N THR A 91 1.56 -14.03 3.34
CA THR A 91 0.74 -13.43 4.42
C THR A 91 0.12 -14.50 5.31
N THR A 92 -0.33 -14.10 6.49
CA THR A 92 -1.22 -14.87 7.39
C THR A 92 -2.65 -14.35 7.33
N ASP A 93 -2.89 -13.26 6.61
CA ASP A 93 -4.14 -12.53 6.51
C ASP A 93 -4.65 -12.55 5.07
N ASP A 94 -4.94 -13.75 4.55
CA ASP A 94 -5.40 -13.96 3.17
C ASP A 94 -6.58 -13.06 2.81
N MET A 95 -7.49 -12.84 3.78
CA MET A 95 -8.70 -12.03 3.61
C MET A 95 -8.45 -10.57 3.24
N LEU A 96 -7.26 -10.02 3.51
CA LEU A 96 -6.86 -8.67 3.09
C LEU A 96 -6.50 -8.58 1.60
N PHE A 97 -6.40 -9.70 0.90
CA PHE A 97 -5.92 -9.76 -0.48
C PHE A 97 -6.89 -10.44 -1.44
N ILE A 98 -8.07 -10.86 -0.98
CA ILE A 98 -9.08 -11.51 -1.82
C ILE A 98 -10.06 -10.55 -2.47
N ASP A 99 -10.15 -9.33 -1.94
CA ASP A 99 -10.92 -8.23 -2.49
C ASP A 99 -9.98 -7.21 -3.14
N GLU A 100 -10.42 -6.57 -4.20
CA GLU A 100 -9.64 -5.53 -4.85
C GLU A 100 -10.51 -4.41 -5.41
N ARG A 101 -9.98 -3.19 -5.42
CA ARG A 101 -10.47 -2.11 -6.29
C ARG A 101 -9.59 -2.01 -7.52
N TRP A 102 -10.19 -2.01 -8.70
CA TRP A 102 -9.48 -1.98 -9.97
C TRP A 102 -10.07 -0.99 -10.98
N GLY A 103 -9.31 -0.65 -12.01
CA GLY A 103 -9.74 0.23 -13.08
C GLY A 103 -9.16 1.64 -12.97
N SER A 104 -9.97 2.66 -13.22
CA SER A 104 -9.59 4.06 -13.06
C SER A 104 -10.16 4.59 -11.74
N PHE A 105 -9.30 4.78 -10.75
CA PHE A 105 -9.70 5.21 -9.41
C PHE A 105 -8.58 5.98 -8.71
N PHE A 106 -8.94 6.65 -7.62
CA PHE A 106 -8.01 7.28 -6.69
C PHE A 106 -8.62 7.32 -5.28
N TYR A 107 -7.78 7.53 -4.28
CA TYR A 107 -8.17 7.73 -2.89
C TYR A 107 -7.80 9.14 -2.43
N GLU A 108 -8.68 9.74 -1.60
CA GLU A 108 -8.46 10.99 -0.89
C GLU A 108 -8.77 10.76 0.59
N ILE A 109 -7.75 10.39 1.35
CA ILE A 109 -7.88 9.95 2.74
C ILE A 109 -7.69 11.16 3.66
N PRO A 110 -8.69 11.55 4.47
CA PRO A 110 -8.55 12.65 5.42
C PRO A 110 -7.52 12.30 6.50
N VAL A 111 -6.47 13.12 6.59
CA VAL A 111 -5.39 12.94 7.59
C VAL A 111 -5.00 14.29 8.20
N PRO A 112 -4.64 14.36 9.49
CA PRO A 112 -3.99 15.53 10.06
C PRO A 112 -2.65 15.86 9.40
N ALA A 113 -2.11 17.04 9.65
CA ALA A 113 -0.72 17.32 9.29
C ALA A 113 0.22 16.41 10.08
N GLY A 114 1.28 15.90 9.44
CA GLY A 114 2.22 15.00 10.10
C GLY A 114 3.01 14.12 9.13
N ASN A 115 3.83 13.26 9.70
CA ASN A 115 4.63 12.28 8.96
C ASN A 115 3.90 10.93 8.91
N TYR A 116 3.83 10.36 7.72
CA TYR A 116 3.11 9.11 7.46
C TYR A 116 3.99 8.07 6.79
N GLU A 117 3.83 6.82 7.21
CA GLU A 117 4.17 5.66 6.41
C GLU A 117 2.88 5.20 5.72
N VAL A 118 2.85 5.24 4.41
CA VAL A 118 1.76 4.71 3.59
C VAL A 118 2.17 3.31 3.13
N SER A 119 1.40 2.30 3.53
CA SER A 119 1.59 0.92 3.12
C SER A 119 0.51 0.53 2.14
N LEU A 120 0.89 0.13 0.93
CA LEU A 120 -0.02 -0.29 -0.14
C LEU A 120 0.11 -1.79 -0.32
N LEU A 121 -1.01 -2.50 -0.22
CA LEU A 121 -1.10 -3.95 -0.26
C LEU A 121 -1.55 -4.40 -1.65
N PHE A 122 -0.89 -5.43 -2.19
CA PHE A 122 -1.20 -5.98 -3.51
C PHE A 122 -1.01 -7.49 -3.54
N ALA A 123 -1.88 -8.18 -4.27
CA ALA A 123 -1.63 -9.53 -4.77
C ALA A 123 -2.18 -9.62 -6.20
N GLU A 124 -1.44 -10.19 -7.14
CA GLU A 124 -1.99 -10.48 -8.46
C GLU A 124 -2.84 -11.74 -8.36
N LEU A 125 -4.17 -11.56 -8.32
CA LEU A 125 -5.10 -12.66 -8.09
C LEU A 125 -5.25 -13.53 -9.33
N GLN A 126 -5.12 -14.83 -9.14
CA GLN A 126 -5.38 -15.79 -10.18
C GLN A 126 -6.89 -16.05 -10.29
N TYR A 127 -7.47 -15.70 -11.43
CA TYR A 127 -8.85 -16.05 -11.73
C TYR A 127 -8.93 -17.53 -12.06
N VAL A 128 -9.56 -18.32 -11.23
CA VAL A 128 -9.93 -19.68 -11.60
C VAL A 128 -11.11 -19.57 -12.55
N LEU A 129 -10.87 -19.78 -13.84
CA LEU A 129 -11.97 -19.98 -14.79
C LEU A 129 -12.74 -21.20 -14.32
N PHE A 130 -13.95 -20.99 -13.83
CA PHE A 130 -14.87 -22.11 -13.55
C PHE A 130 -14.93 -22.99 -14.80
N ASP A 131 -14.73 -24.30 -14.56
CA ASP A 131 -14.79 -25.36 -15.56
C ASP A 131 -15.93 -25.15 -16.58
N GLN A 132 -15.54 -24.90 -17.82
CA GLN A 132 -16.47 -24.67 -18.93
C GLN A 132 -17.41 -25.86 -19.22
N ARG A 133 -17.32 -26.96 -18.48
CA ARG A 133 -18.13 -28.15 -18.68
C ARG A 133 -19.60 -28.01 -18.30
N ASN A 134 -19.98 -26.92 -17.61
CA ASN A 134 -21.37 -26.65 -17.20
C ASN A 134 -21.94 -25.32 -17.72
N PHE A 135 -21.30 -24.66 -18.67
CA PHE A 135 -21.84 -23.43 -19.22
C PHE A 135 -22.67 -23.76 -20.47
N SER A 136 -23.98 -23.56 -20.38
CA SER A 136 -24.86 -23.52 -21.55
C SER A 136 -24.34 -22.43 -22.51
N PRO A 137 -24.22 -22.72 -23.83
CA PRO A 137 -23.63 -21.76 -24.77
C PRO A 137 -24.57 -20.55 -24.92
N HIS A 138 -24.32 -19.49 -24.19
CA HIS A 138 -24.94 -18.21 -24.50
C HIS A 138 -24.17 -17.62 -25.70
N PRO A 139 -24.85 -17.27 -26.82
CA PRO A 139 -24.19 -16.85 -28.05
C PRO A 139 -23.38 -15.54 -27.96
N ALA A 140 -23.39 -14.86 -26.81
CA ALA A 140 -22.58 -13.66 -26.54
C ALA A 140 -21.22 -13.94 -25.88
N ALA A 141 -20.87 -15.20 -25.58
CA ALA A 141 -19.62 -15.52 -24.83
C ALA A 141 -18.36 -15.61 -25.70
N THR A 142 -18.44 -15.30 -27.00
CA THR A 142 -17.32 -15.40 -27.94
C THR A 142 -16.28 -14.27 -27.84
N HIS A 143 -16.43 -13.32 -26.90
CA HIS A 143 -15.53 -12.16 -26.78
C HIS A 143 -15.03 -11.89 -25.36
N CYS A 144 -15.02 -12.86 -24.48
CA CYS A 144 -14.35 -12.68 -23.20
C CYS A 144 -12.82 -12.79 -23.37
N LYS A 145 -12.22 -11.81 -24.05
CA LYS A 145 -10.77 -11.58 -24.02
C LYS A 145 -10.27 -11.14 -22.64
N PHE A 146 -11.19 -10.97 -21.69
CA PHE A 146 -10.94 -10.47 -20.34
C PHE A 146 -10.92 -11.54 -19.24
N CYS A 147 -11.10 -12.80 -19.61
CA CYS A 147 -11.07 -13.90 -18.63
C CYS A 147 -9.66 -14.51 -18.47
N CYS A 148 -8.62 -13.77 -18.77
CA CYS A 148 -7.26 -14.25 -18.59
C CYS A 148 -6.79 -13.86 -17.19
N SER A 149 -6.51 -14.85 -16.35
CA SER A 149 -5.69 -14.66 -15.18
C SER A 149 -4.35 -14.04 -15.62
N PHE A 150 -3.96 -12.94 -15.01
CA PHE A 150 -2.64 -12.35 -15.22
C PHE A 150 -1.61 -13.30 -14.60
N GLN A 151 -0.94 -14.08 -15.44
CA GLN A 151 -0.02 -15.14 -14.99
C GLN A 151 1.42 -14.88 -15.41
N SER A 152 1.70 -13.71 -15.96
CA SER A 152 3.04 -13.35 -16.38
C SER A 152 3.37 -11.87 -16.15
N SER A 153 4.66 -11.60 -16.01
CA SER A 153 5.17 -10.24 -15.92
C SER A 153 4.83 -9.43 -17.18
N GLY A 154 4.51 -8.16 -17.00
CA GLY A 154 4.17 -7.23 -18.07
C GLY A 154 2.69 -7.22 -18.45
N GLU A 155 1.86 -8.08 -17.90
CA GLU A 155 0.42 -8.13 -18.24
C GLU A 155 -0.40 -7.08 -17.50
N ARG A 156 0.10 -6.58 -16.35
CA ARG A 156 -0.44 -5.45 -15.61
C ARG A 156 0.70 -4.53 -15.16
N VAL A 157 0.75 -3.32 -15.69
CA VAL A 157 1.76 -2.32 -15.33
C VAL A 157 1.11 -0.97 -15.12
N PHE A 158 1.43 -0.29 -14.03
CA PHE A 158 0.89 1.02 -13.71
C PHE A 158 1.86 1.85 -12.86
N ASP A 159 1.65 3.15 -12.81
CA ASP A 159 2.34 4.03 -11.88
C ASP A 159 1.46 4.29 -10.66
N ILE A 160 2.11 4.41 -9.49
CA ILE A 160 1.47 4.83 -8.25
C ILE A 160 1.95 6.24 -7.93
N ILE A 161 1.00 7.14 -7.75
CA ILE A 161 1.21 8.57 -7.55
C ILE A 161 0.66 8.94 -6.17
N ILE A 162 1.51 9.47 -5.29
CA ILE A 162 1.13 9.92 -3.95
C ILE A 162 1.40 11.41 -3.87
N GLN A 163 0.41 12.22 -3.46
CA GLN A 163 0.50 13.68 -3.37
C GLN A 163 1.01 14.33 -4.68
N GLY A 164 0.61 13.77 -5.83
CA GLY A 164 1.00 14.27 -7.15
C GLY A 164 2.38 13.83 -7.63
N GLU A 165 3.17 13.13 -6.82
CA GLU A 165 4.47 12.58 -7.18
C GLU A 165 4.37 11.09 -7.54
N ALA A 166 4.97 10.68 -8.66
CA ALA A 166 5.05 9.28 -9.07
C ALA A 166 6.11 8.57 -8.20
N VAL A 167 5.65 7.81 -7.20
CA VAL A 167 6.52 7.14 -6.22
C VAL A 167 6.93 5.74 -6.62
N PHE A 168 6.06 5.04 -7.36
CA PHE A 168 6.38 3.75 -7.98
C PHE A 168 6.02 3.83 -9.45
N VAL A 169 7.02 3.68 -10.31
CA VAL A 169 6.89 3.78 -11.77
C VAL A 169 7.04 2.39 -12.38
N ASP A 170 6.22 2.08 -13.38
CA ASP A 170 6.21 0.77 -14.04
C ASP A 170 6.02 -0.41 -13.08
N PHE A 171 5.19 -0.20 -12.06
CA PHE A 171 4.92 -1.20 -11.04
C PHE A 171 4.15 -2.38 -11.64
N ASP A 172 4.70 -3.57 -11.50
CA ASP A 172 4.17 -4.85 -11.95
C ASP A 172 4.06 -5.79 -10.75
N ILE A 173 2.82 -6.04 -10.30
CA ILE A 173 2.55 -6.84 -9.09
C ILE A 173 3.11 -8.26 -9.26
N TYR A 174 2.86 -8.90 -10.42
CA TYR A 174 3.29 -10.27 -10.68
C TYR A 174 4.83 -10.39 -10.66
N ALA A 175 5.51 -9.46 -11.34
CA ALA A 175 6.98 -9.47 -11.40
C ALA A 175 7.60 -9.30 -10.02
N GLU A 176 7.03 -8.40 -9.20
CA GLU A 176 7.54 -8.10 -7.86
C GLU A 176 7.22 -9.20 -6.85
N ALA A 177 6.01 -9.75 -6.90
CA ALA A 177 5.57 -10.88 -6.08
C ALA A 177 6.22 -12.22 -6.50
N LYS A 178 6.77 -12.28 -7.73
CA LYS A 178 7.28 -13.49 -8.39
C LYS A 178 6.22 -14.57 -8.60
N GLY A 179 4.98 -14.15 -8.79
CA GLY A 179 3.87 -15.04 -9.05
C GLY A 179 2.51 -14.46 -8.70
N SER A 180 1.45 -15.19 -9.07
CA SER A 180 0.08 -14.90 -8.69
C SER A 180 -0.17 -15.31 -7.24
N ASN A 181 -1.27 -14.82 -6.65
CA ASN A 181 -1.72 -15.12 -5.30
C ASN A 181 -0.60 -15.02 -4.25
N THR A 182 0.23 -14.00 -4.39
CA THR A 182 1.35 -13.73 -3.49
C THR A 182 1.28 -12.28 -3.03
N ALA A 183 1.18 -12.10 -1.72
CA ALA A 183 1.07 -10.79 -1.09
C ALA A 183 2.39 -10.01 -1.19
N ILE A 184 2.29 -8.76 -1.56
CA ILE A 184 3.39 -7.78 -1.44
C ILE A 184 2.89 -6.50 -0.82
N VAL A 185 3.78 -5.81 -0.10
CA VAL A 185 3.52 -4.51 0.50
C VAL A 185 4.55 -3.52 -0.03
N ARG A 186 4.07 -2.37 -0.51
CA ARG A 186 4.91 -1.24 -0.90
C ARG A 186 4.73 -0.11 0.09
N LYS A 187 5.84 0.38 0.62
CA LYS A 187 5.85 1.44 1.63
C LYS A 187 6.41 2.73 1.06
N HIS A 188 5.76 3.83 1.39
CA HIS A 188 6.21 5.17 1.07
C HIS A 188 6.11 6.07 2.29
N TYR A 189 7.11 6.91 2.52
CA TYR A 189 7.17 7.84 3.65
C TYR A 189 7.04 9.27 3.13
N LEU A 190 6.11 10.02 3.70
CA LEU A 190 5.88 11.41 3.31
C LEU A 190 5.46 12.25 4.51
N GLU A 191 5.58 13.56 4.34
CA GLU A 191 5.04 14.56 5.26
C GLU A 191 3.82 15.22 4.61
N VAL A 192 2.71 15.29 5.35
CA VAL A 192 1.53 16.09 5.00
C VAL A 192 1.61 17.38 5.79
N LEU A 193 1.90 18.50 5.12
CA LEU A 193 2.20 19.79 5.76
C LEU A 193 0.95 20.45 6.31
N ASP A 194 -0.11 20.48 5.50
CA ASP A 194 -1.40 21.05 5.89
C ASP A 194 -2.41 19.93 6.05
N GLY A 195 -2.97 19.77 7.23
CA GLY A 195 -3.99 18.75 7.48
C GLY A 195 -5.06 18.79 6.40
N GLY A 196 -5.28 17.68 5.72
CA GLY A 196 -6.17 17.64 4.57
C GLY A 196 -6.36 16.24 4.03
N LEU A 197 -6.09 16.07 2.76
CA LEU A 197 -6.30 14.80 2.05
C LEU A 197 -4.94 14.20 1.65
N LEU A 198 -4.70 12.97 2.04
CA LEU A 198 -3.66 12.12 1.46
C LEU A 198 -4.21 11.58 0.14
N SER A 199 -3.71 12.10 -0.98
CA SER A 199 -4.12 11.68 -2.31
C SER A 199 -3.24 10.53 -2.81
N ILE A 200 -3.87 9.43 -3.25
CA ILE A 200 -3.20 8.27 -3.85
C ILE A 200 -3.93 7.95 -5.16
N SER A 201 -3.24 7.99 -6.28
CA SER A 201 -3.82 7.68 -7.58
C SER A 201 -2.97 6.68 -8.36
N PHE A 202 -3.62 6.00 -9.31
CA PHE A 202 -3.04 4.89 -10.05
C PHE A 202 -3.20 5.16 -11.54
N LYS A 203 -2.08 5.20 -12.26
CA LYS A 203 -2.06 5.47 -13.70
C LYS A 203 -1.72 4.21 -14.46
N SER A 204 -2.72 3.58 -15.05
CA SER A 204 -2.56 2.38 -15.88
C SER A 204 -1.70 2.63 -17.09
N LYS A 205 -0.79 1.70 -17.40
CA LYS A 205 0.03 1.65 -18.63
C LYS A 205 -0.28 0.42 -19.45
N VAL A 206 -0.31 -0.74 -18.81
CA VAL A 206 -0.75 -2.00 -19.41
C VAL A 206 -1.87 -2.52 -18.54
N ASN A 207 -3.04 -2.75 -19.14
CA ASN A 207 -4.23 -3.17 -18.40
C ASN A 207 -4.63 -2.18 -17.26
N ASN A 208 -5.48 -2.64 -16.35
CA ASN A 208 -5.99 -1.80 -15.28
C ASN A 208 -5.12 -1.88 -14.03
N ALA A 209 -4.91 -0.75 -13.36
CA ALA A 209 -4.34 -0.73 -12.02
C ALA A 209 -5.30 -1.37 -11.01
N LYS A 210 -4.78 -1.84 -9.88
CA LYS A 210 -5.55 -2.39 -8.75
C LYS A 210 -4.87 -2.13 -7.43
N ILE A 211 -5.61 -2.34 -6.33
CA ILE A 211 -5.11 -2.33 -4.96
C ILE A 211 -6.00 -3.18 -4.05
N ASP A 212 -5.42 -3.84 -3.06
CA ASP A 212 -6.10 -4.69 -2.08
C ASP A 212 -6.26 -4.00 -0.71
N GLY A 213 -5.30 -3.15 -0.30
CA GLY A 213 -5.40 -2.42 0.98
C GLY A 213 -4.46 -1.21 1.09
N ILE A 214 -4.79 -0.31 1.99
CA ILE A 214 -4.02 0.90 2.36
C ILE A 214 -3.93 0.99 3.88
#